data_34855aefd82e6320345cc60cee8fd564
#
_entry.id   34855aefd82e6320345cc60cee8fd564
#
_cell.length_a   1.000
_cell.length_b   1.000
_cell.length_c   1.000
_cell.angle_alpha   90.00
_cell.angle_beta   90.00
_cell.angle_gamma   90.00
#
_symmetry.space_group_name_H-M   'P 1'
#
loop_
_entity.id
_entity.type
_entity.pdbx_description
1 polymer ?
#
loop_
_entity_poly.entity_id
_entity_poly.type
_entity_poly.pdbx_seq_one_letter_code
_entity_poly.pdbx_strand_id
1 'polypeptide(L)'
;MNLAIHYYPVENLVEYDRNPRKNDDVVNRMCASIREFGFRIPIVAKSDGTVVDGHLRLKAARKLGMESIPVVLSDNLSEAQTKAFRLLANQSANWAKWDDDLLKLEIQELEDLEFDLKMTGFELEKVQRFLDNIDGKEEVERGEKEGVELVDKKSVVSKPGDLWILGGHRIYCGDSCLVESFKAVLDDKMADITVCDPPYNVAYGDSQEREDKKILNDDQGENYELFLYDICSHVLAYTKGAIYICASSSELSTLQKVFEEAGGRWSTFIIWAKNHFTLGRSDYQRQYETILYGWKNGNKREWHGGRNQSDLWFYDKPTYNSLHPTMKPVELMERAIVNSSGPGDIVLDPFSGSGSTLIACERTGRICRTIELDSAFVDVTIKRWQVYTGRDAILADTGKTFAQIQESRQ
;
A
#
# COMPACT_ATOMS: atom_id res chain seq x y z
N MET A 1 22.95 -37.96 -16.81
CA MET A 1 22.38 -38.10 -18.16
C MET A 1 22.81 -36.90 -18.99
N ASN A 2 23.49 -37.11 -20.11
CA ASN A 2 23.74 -36.00 -21.04
C ASN A 2 22.55 -35.94 -22.00
N LEU A 3 21.71 -34.89 -21.85
CA LEU A 3 20.65 -34.58 -22.83
C LEU A 3 21.26 -33.84 -24.00
N ALA A 4 21.07 -34.34 -25.22
CA ALA A 4 21.53 -33.71 -26.45
C ALA A 4 20.34 -32.97 -27.13
N ILE A 5 20.64 -31.82 -27.73
CA ILE A 5 19.68 -31.11 -28.59
C ILE A 5 19.88 -31.59 -30.01
N HIS A 6 18.80 -32.04 -30.63
CA HIS A 6 18.75 -32.47 -32.03
C HIS A 6 17.87 -31.49 -32.83
N TYR A 7 18.20 -31.28 -34.10
CA TYR A 7 17.32 -30.52 -34.98
C TYR A 7 16.44 -31.49 -35.76
N TYR A 8 15.12 -31.38 -35.57
CA TYR A 8 14.12 -32.23 -36.22
C TYR A 8 13.32 -31.43 -37.24
N PRO A 9 13.03 -32.02 -38.40
CA PRO A 9 12.09 -31.45 -39.35
C PRO A 9 10.71 -31.22 -38.68
N VAL A 10 10.14 -30.05 -38.85
CA VAL A 10 8.86 -29.69 -38.22
C VAL A 10 7.73 -30.58 -38.68
N GLU A 11 7.79 -31.08 -39.91
CA GLU A 11 6.84 -32.00 -40.50
C GLU A 11 6.81 -33.39 -39.82
N ASN A 12 7.93 -33.82 -39.25
CA ASN A 12 8.06 -35.12 -38.55
C ASN A 12 7.57 -35.10 -37.12
N LEU A 13 7.21 -33.93 -36.58
CA LEU A 13 6.71 -33.79 -35.22
C LEU A 13 5.17 -33.82 -35.19
N VAL A 14 4.62 -34.68 -34.31
CA VAL A 14 3.19 -34.91 -34.19
C VAL A 14 2.69 -34.46 -32.82
N GLU A 15 1.65 -33.64 -32.82
CA GLU A 15 1.02 -33.21 -31.57
C GLU A 15 0.35 -34.40 -30.88
N TYR A 16 0.40 -34.42 -29.55
CA TYR A 16 -0.32 -35.40 -28.77
C TYR A 16 -1.80 -35.05 -28.68
N ASP A 17 -2.68 -35.89 -29.22
CA ASP A 17 -4.11 -35.60 -29.38
C ASP A 17 -4.86 -35.33 -28.08
N ARG A 18 -4.39 -35.89 -26.94
CA ARG A 18 -4.99 -35.71 -25.62
C ARG A 18 -4.30 -34.59 -24.81
N ASN A 19 -3.72 -33.59 -25.46
CA ASN A 19 -3.14 -32.45 -24.73
C ASN A 19 -4.24 -31.65 -24.02
N PRO A 20 -4.23 -31.55 -22.67
CA PRO A 20 -5.30 -30.87 -21.94
C PRO A 20 -5.25 -29.35 -22.05
N ARG A 21 -4.18 -28.78 -22.62
CA ARG A 21 -3.98 -27.33 -22.68
C ARG A 21 -4.45 -26.77 -24.02
N LYS A 22 -5.42 -25.86 -23.99
CA LYS A 22 -5.85 -25.07 -25.15
C LYS A 22 -4.92 -23.88 -25.30
N ASN A 23 -4.33 -23.68 -26.47
CA ASN A 23 -3.32 -22.65 -26.69
C ASN A 23 -3.41 -22.00 -28.08
N ASP A 24 -4.52 -22.16 -28.80
CA ASP A 24 -4.67 -21.67 -30.17
C ASP A 24 -4.70 -20.13 -30.22
N ASP A 25 -5.29 -19.50 -29.22
CA ASP A 25 -5.45 -18.06 -29.13
C ASP A 25 -4.11 -17.33 -28.93
N VAL A 26 -3.08 -18.01 -28.40
CA VAL A 26 -1.78 -17.44 -28.07
C VAL A 26 -0.65 -17.79 -29.05
N VAL A 27 -0.97 -18.50 -30.14
CA VAL A 27 0.03 -18.90 -31.17
C VAL A 27 0.71 -17.66 -31.78
N ASN A 28 -0.02 -16.58 -32.03
CA ASN A 28 0.55 -15.35 -32.59
C ASN A 28 1.59 -14.71 -31.67
N ARG A 29 1.35 -14.70 -30.37
CA ARG A 29 2.31 -14.20 -29.34
C ARG A 29 3.58 -15.03 -29.35
N MET A 30 3.45 -16.36 -29.43
CA MET A 30 4.60 -17.25 -29.53
C MET A 30 5.39 -17.06 -30.84
N CYS A 31 4.70 -16.79 -31.95
CA CYS A 31 5.36 -16.43 -33.21
C CYS A 31 6.19 -15.15 -33.10
N ALA A 32 5.65 -14.11 -32.43
CA ALA A 32 6.37 -12.88 -32.20
C ALA A 32 7.62 -13.11 -31.32
N SER A 33 7.48 -13.87 -30.23
CA SER A 33 8.60 -14.24 -29.39
C SER A 33 9.70 -15.02 -30.12
N ILE A 34 9.34 -15.98 -30.98
CA ILE A 34 10.32 -16.75 -31.75
C ILE A 34 11.03 -15.85 -32.79
N ARG A 35 10.35 -14.87 -33.39
CA ARG A 35 10.98 -13.91 -34.31
C ARG A 35 12.00 -13.03 -33.61
N GLU A 36 11.67 -12.54 -32.43
CA GLU A 36 12.49 -11.62 -31.64
C GLU A 36 13.69 -12.35 -31.03
N PHE A 37 13.44 -13.41 -30.29
CA PHE A 37 14.47 -14.07 -29.48
C PHE A 37 15.07 -15.33 -30.15
N GLY A 38 14.49 -15.80 -31.25
CA GLY A 38 14.80 -17.11 -31.81
C GLY A 38 14.14 -18.25 -31.03
N PHE A 39 14.32 -19.48 -31.49
CA PHE A 39 13.79 -20.68 -30.86
C PHE A 39 14.69 -21.11 -29.68
N ARG A 40 14.55 -20.50 -28.51
CA ARG A 40 15.45 -20.63 -27.35
C ARG A 40 15.18 -21.83 -26.46
N ILE A 41 13.92 -22.31 -26.41
CA ILE A 41 13.51 -23.41 -25.53
C ILE A 41 13.16 -24.62 -26.41
N PRO A 42 13.94 -25.71 -26.39
CA PRO A 42 13.67 -26.90 -27.21
C PRO A 42 12.31 -27.53 -26.93
N ILE A 43 11.77 -28.24 -27.92
CA ILE A 43 10.61 -29.13 -27.72
C ILE A 43 11.10 -30.44 -27.11
N VAL A 44 10.32 -31.02 -26.23
CA VAL A 44 10.54 -32.41 -25.75
C VAL A 44 9.66 -33.35 -26.57
N ALA A 45 10.25 -34.32 -27.25
CA ALA A 45 9.54 -35.30 -28.07
C ALA A 45 10.14 -36.71 -27.91
N LYS A 46 9.44 -37.68 -28.41
CA LYS A 46 9.97 -39.05 -28.62
C LYS A 46 10.64 -39.16 -30.00
N SER A 47 11.43 -40.17 -30.20
CA SER A 47 12.08 -40.45 -31.50
C SER A 47 11.08 -40.76 -32.63
N ASP A 48 9.86 -41.19 -32.29
CA ASP A 48 8.75 -41.33 -33.23
C ASP A 48 8.10 -40.01 -33.66
N GLY A 49 8.58 -38.89 -33.16
CA GLY A 49 8.06 -37.53 -33.43
C GLY A 49 6.95 -37.09 -32.50
N THR A 50 6.42 -37.94 -31.61
CA THR A 50 5.34 -37.55 -30.69
C THR A 50 5.80 -36.51 -29.69
N VAL A 51 5.18 -35.32 -29.68
CA VAL A 51 5.53 -34.23 -28.78
C VAL A 51 5.04 -34.52 -27.36
N VAL A 52 5.93 -34.33 -26.40
CA VAL A 52 5.68 -34.50 -24.98
C VAL A 52 5.45 -33.10 -24.33
N ASP A 53 6.31 -32.11 -24.62
CA ASP A 53 6.15 -30.74 -24.21
C ASP A 53 6.53 -29.77 -25.34
N GLY A 54 5.88 -28.60 -25.39
CA GLY A 54 6.14 -27.56 -26.36
C GLY A 54 5.16 -27.48 -27.53
N HIS A 55 3.94 -27.97 -27.38
CA HIS A 55 2.90 -27.94 -28.42
C HIS A 55 2.66 -26.53 -28.98
N LEU A 56 2.64 -25.49 -28.12
CA LEU A 56 2.49 -24.10 -28.55
C LEU A 56 3.67 -23.67 -29.45
N ARG A 57 4.89 -24.04 -29.09
CA ARG A 57 6.09 -23.75 -29.88
C ARG A 57 6.09 -24.47 -31.21
N LEU A 58 5.57 -25.71 -31.27
CA LEU A 58 5.40 -26.44 -32.53
C LEU A 58 4.41 -25.75 -33.46
N LYS A 59 3.22 -25.33 -32.92
CA LYS A 59 2.22 -24.59 -33.70
C LYS A 59 2.79 -23.30 -34.26
N ALA A 60 3.55 -22.56 -33.44
CA ALA A 60 4.22 -21.34 -33.88
C ALA A 60 5.30 -21.59 -34.96
N ALA A 61 6.12 -22.64 -34.81
CA ALA A 61 7.12 -23.02 -35.79
C ALA A 61 6.49 -23.36 -37.15
N ARG A 62 5.39 -24.14 -37.16
CA ARG A 62 4.61 -24.43 -38.36
C ARG A 62 4.08 -23.15 -39.02
N LYS A 63 3.52 -22.26 -38.23
CA LYS A 63 2.98 -21.00 -38.74
C LYS A 63 4.07 -20.06 -39.28
N LEU A 64 5.27 -20.14 -38.74
CA LEU A 64 6.45 -19.38 -39.21
C LEU A 64 7.14 -20.03 -40.40
N GLY A 65 6.73 -21.23 -40.83
CA GLY A 65 7.35 -21.95 -41.94
C GLY A 65 8.77 -22.44 -41.63
N MET A 66 9.07 -22.72 -40.38
CA MET A 66 10.40 -23.23 -40.00
C MET A 66 10.59 -24.66 -40.52
N GLU A 67 11.74 -24.96 -41.16
CA GLU A 67 12.04 -26.29 -41.69
C GLU A 67 12.41 -27.25 -40.57
N SER A 68 13.21 -26.80 -39.59
CA SER A 68 13.65 -27.62 -38.47
C SER A 68 13.71 -26.83 -37.17
N ILE A 69 13.53 -27.51 -36.06
CA ILE A 69 13.54 -26.90 -34.72
C ILE A 69 14.30 -27.76 -33.71
N PRO A 70 14.81 -27.16 -32.62
CA PRO A 70 15.56 -27.90 -31.61
C PRO A 70 14.62 -28.80 -30.77
N VAL A 71 15.00 -30.04 -30.60
CA VAL A 71 14.25 -31.09 -29.86
C VAL A 71 15.18 -31.79 -28.90
N VAL A 72 14.68 -32.12 -27.71
CA VAL A 72 15.29 -33.02 -26.75
C VAL A 72 14.47 -34.34 -26.75
N LEU A 73 15.15 -35.50 -26.95
CA LEU A 73 14.49 -36.78 -26.96
C LEU A 73 14.24 -37.30 -25.54
N SER A 74 13.07 -37.93 -25.35
CA SER A 74 12.60 -38.45 -24.06
C SER A 74 12.22 -39.93 -24.09
N ASP A 75 12.89 -40.70 -24.96
CA ASP A 75 12.64 -42.13 -25.11
C ASP A 75 13.03 -42.99 -23.86
N ASN A 76 13.84 -42.39 -22.99
CA ASN A 76 14.23 -42.98 -21.72
C ASN A 76 13.09 -42.95 -20.66
N LEU A 77 11.98 -42.25 -20.92
CA LEU A 77 10.83 -42.19 -20.02
C LEU A 77 9.83 -43.32 -20.35
N SER A 78 9.35 -44.02 -19.33
CA SER A 78 8.21 -44.91 -19.47
C SER A 78 6.95 -44.17 -19.90
N GLU A 79 5.92 -44.88 -20.36
CA GLU A 79 4.65 -44.27 -20.76
C GLU A 79 4.01 -43.45 -19.60
N ALA A 80 4.02 -44.02 -18.38
CA ALA A 80 3.51 -43.35 -17.19
C ALA A 80 4.31 -42.10 -16.86
N GLN A 81 5.65 -42.17 -16.92
CA GLN A 81 6.52 -41.00 -16.71
C GLN A 81 6.30 -39.94 -17.77
N THR A 82 6.11 -40.30 -19.03
CA THR A 82 5.83 -39.34 -20.12
C THR A 82 4.52 -38.61 -19.90
N LYS A 83 3.46 -39.30 -19.45
CA LYS A 83 2.18 -38.69 -19.11
C LYS A 83 2.30 -37.75 -17.91
N ALA A 84 2.98 -38.19 -16.85
CA ALA A 84 3.21 -37.39 -15.65
C ALA A 84 4.07 -36.15 -15.97
N PHE A 85 5.15 -36.29 -16.76
CA PHE A 85 6.02 -35.20 -17.15
C PHE A 85 5.27 -34.14 -17.97
N ARG A 86 4.37 -34.52 -18.87
CA ARG A 86 3.53 -33.59 -19.63
C ARG A 86 2.67 -32.72 -18.73
N LEU A 87 2.07 -33.29 -17.68
CA LEU A 87 1.29 -32.56 -16.70
C LEU A 87 2.19 -31.65 -15.85
N LEU A 88 3.32 -32.19 -15.38
CA LEU A 88 4.30 -31.49 -14.56
C LEU A 88 4.87 -30.25 -15.29
N ALA A 89 5.29 -30.38 -16.54
CA ALA A 89 5.85 -29.30 -17.33
C ALA A 89 4.86 -28.13 -17.49
N ASN A 90 3.58 -28.43 -17.64
CA ASN A 90 2.54 -27.40 -17.71
C ASN A 90 2.19 -26.78 -16.36
N GLN A 91 2.28 -27.54 -15.27
CA GLN A 91 1.89 -27.06 -13.94
C GLN A 91 3.01 -26.32 -13.22
N SER A 92 4.26 -26.69 -13.47
CA SER A 92 5.43 -26.11 -12.78
C SER A 92 5.59 -24.60 -13.01
N ALA A 93 5.17 -24.09 -14.15
CA ALA A 93 5.15 -22.66 -14.43
C ALA A 93 4.24 -21.86 -13.48
N ASN A 94 3.27 -22.50 -12.83
CA ASN A 94 2.32 -21.88 -11.93
C ASN A 94 2.71 -22.01 -10.44
N TRP A 95 3.82 -22.68 -10.12
CA TRP A 95 4.23 -22.89 -8.72
C TRP A 95 4.90 -21.68 -8.10
N ALA A 96 5.59 -20.89 -8.90
CA ALA A 96 6.21 -19.66 -8.46
C ALA A 96 5.25 -18.47 -8.61
N LYS A 97 5.31 -17.55 -7.67
CA LYS A 97 4.66 -16.24 -7.77
C LYS A 97 5.71 -15.23 -8.19
N TRP A 98 5.27 -14.22 -8.91
CA TRP A 98 6.12 -13.07 -9.20
C TRP A 98 6.31 -12.24 -7.94
N ASP A 99 7.52 -11.77 -7.74
CA ASP A 99 7.79 -10.64 -6.85
C ASP A 99 7.45 -9.39 -7.67
N ASP A 100 6.33 -8.77 -7.32
CA ASP A 100 5.79 -7.66 -8.12
C ASP A 100 6.71 -6.44 -8.08
N ASP A 101 7.50 -6.23 -7.00
CA ASP A 101 8.43 -5.12 -6.90
C ASP A 101 9.65 -5.33 -7.81
N LEU A 102 10.23 -6.52 -7.80
CA LEU A 102 11.32 -6.86 -8.70
C LEU A 102 10.85 -6.87 -10.18
N LEU A 103 9.63 -7.36 -10.41
CA LEU A 103 9.06 -7.37 -11.75
C LEU A 103 8.83 -5.96 -12.31
N LYS A 104 8.42 -5.00 -11.46
CA LYS A 104 8.32 -3.59 -11.84
C LYS A 104 9.66 -2.99 -12.26
N LEU A 105 10.72 -3.29 -11.52
CA LEU A 105 12.07 -2.84 -11.86
C LEU A 105 12.49 -3.34 -13.22
N GLU A 106 12.34 -4.64 -13.50
CA GLU A 106 12.68 -5.24 -14.78
C GLU A 106 11.88 -4.62 -15.94
N ILE A 107 10.58 -4.35 -15.73
CA ILE A 107 9.74 -3.70 -16.74
C ILE A 107 10.19 -2.26 -16.99
N GLN A 108 10.53 -1.50 -15.94
CA GLN A 108 11.04 -0.13 -16.08
C GLN A 108 12.37 -0.10 -16.82
N GLU A 109 13.30 -0.99 -16.46
CA GLU A 109 14.60 -1.07 -17.16
C GLU A 109 14.42 -1.40 -18.66
N LEU A 110 13.44 -2.26 -19.00
CA LEU A 110 13.11 -2.55 -20.40
C LEU A 110 12.51 -1.33 -21.12
N GLU A 111 11.68 -0.53 -20.44
CA GLU A 111 11.14 0.71 -20.99
C GLU A 111 12.24 1.75 -21.21
N ASP A 112 13.16 1.93 -20.26
CA ASP A 112 14.30 2.83 -20.35
C ASP A 112 15.26 2.44 -21.50
N LEU A 113 15.28 1.14 -21.84
CA LEU A 113 16.01 0.59 -22.99
C LEU A 113 15.21 0.67 -24.31
N GLU A 114 14.04 1.32 -24.31
CA GLU A 114 13.13 1.44 -25.45
C GLU A 114 12.71 0.07 -26.05
N PHE A 115 12.67 -0.99 -25.20
CA PHE A 115 12.30 -2.33 -25.65
C PHE A 115 10.77 -2.49 -25.72
N ASP A 116 10.23 -3.20 -26.72
CA ASP A 116 8.79 -3.45 -26.84
C ASP A 116 8.29 -4.37 -25.72
N LEU A 117 7.66 -3.78 -24.72
CA LEU A 117 7.15 -4.47 -23.54
C LEU A 117 6.09 -5.55 -23.84
N LYS A 118 5.47 -5.54 -25.03
CA LYS A 118 4.59 -6.63 -25.50
C LYS A 118 5.33 -7.96 -25.60
N MET A 119 6.65 -7.92 -25.79
CA MET A 119 7.48 -9.13 -25.89
C MET A 119 7.74 -9.80 -24.54
N THR A 120 7.46 -9.15 -23.42
CA THR A 120 7.58 -9.72 -22.07
C THR A 120 6.60 -10.85 -21.80
N GLY A 121 5.52 -10.92 -22.58
CA GLY A 121 4.46 -11.91 -22.40
C GLY A 121 3.39 -11.55 -21.36
N PHE A 122 3.53 -10.43 -20.66
CA PHE A 122 2.47 -9.87 -19.82
C PHE A 122 1.38 -9.20 -20.66
N GLU A 123 0.16 -9.12 -20.12
CA GLU A 123 -0.88 -8.30 -20.72
C GLU A 123 -0.50 -6.83 -20.63
N LEU A 124 -0.75 -6.06 -21.69
CA LEU A 124 -0.39 -4.63 -21.74
C LEU A 124 -0.99 -3.83 -20.60
N GLU A 125 -2.23 -4.14 -20.24
CA GLU A 125 -2.88 -3.53 -19.07
C GLU A 125 -2.11 -3.79 -17.79
N LYS A 126 -1.57 -5.00 -17.58
CA LYS A 126 -0.75 -5.32 -16.42
C LYS A 126 0.61 -4.62 -16.47
N VAL A 127 1.23 -4.54 -17.64
CA VAL A 127 2.48 -3.79 -17.87
C VAL A 127 2.26 -2.30 -17.59
N GLN A 128 1.22 -1.72 -18.17
CA GLN A 128 0.87 -0.32 -17.95
C GLN A 128 0.62 -0.04 -16.47
N ARG A 129 -0.08 -0.93 -15.79
CA ARG A 129 -0.26 -0.86 -14.34
C ARG A 129 1.06 -0.81 -13.57
N PHE A 130 2.04 -1.61 -13.92
CA PHE A 130 3.35 -1.55 -13.27
C PHE A 130 4.05 -0.22 -13.52
N LEU A 131 3.97 0.33 -14.73
CA LEU A 131 4.53 1.63 -15.09
C LEU A 131 3.77 2.79 -14.43
N ASP A 132 2.44 2.76 -14.46
CA ASP A 132 1.60 3.78 -13.82
C ASP A 132 1.79 3.82 -12.29
N ASN A 133 2.10 2.69 -11.65
CA ASN A 133 2.46 2.62 -10.23
C ASN A 133 3.83 3.25 -9.90
N ILE A 134 4.74 3.36 -10.85
CA ILE A 134 5.98 4.12 -10.71
C ILE A 134 5.65 5.62 -10.64
N ASP A 135 4.67 6.07 -11.43
CA ASP A 135 4.20 7.45 -11.47
C ASP A 135 3.05 7.75 -10.47
N GLY A 136 2.65 6.77 -9.65
CA GLY A 136 1.54 6.92 -8.69
C GLY A 136 0.14 6.98 -9.34
N LYS A 137 -0.04 6.44 -10.54
CA LYS A 137 -1.32 6.48 -11.29
C LYS A 137 -2.30 5.34 -10.96
N GLU A 138 -1.89 4.32 -10.21
CA GLU A 138 -2.76 3.16 -9.91
C GLU A 138 -3.31 3.13 -8.49
N GLU A 139 -4.17 4.06 -8.14
CA GLU A 139 -4.98 3.93 -6.93
C GLU A 139 -6.50 3.85 -7.19
N VAL A 140 -6.96 3.70 -8.44
CA VAL A 140 -8.39 3.90 -8.74
C VAL A 140 -9.28 2.64 -8.70
N GLU A 141 -8.78 1.39 -8.84
CA GLU A 141 -9.66 0.23 -9.08
C GLU A 141 -9.86 -0.79 -7.94
N ARG A 142 -9.27 -0.67 -6.76
CA ARG A 142 -9.45 -1.65 -5.65
C ARG A 142 -10.13 -1.12 -4.40
N GLY A 143 -10.59 0.13 -4.40
CA GLY A 143 -11.34 0.76 -3.30
C GLY A 143 -12.74 0.20 -3.04
N GLU A 144 -13.20 -0.74 -3.86
CA GLU A 144 -14.57 -1.30 -3.77
C GLU A 144 -14.85 -2.15 -2.52
N LYS A 145 -13.86 -2.47 -1.69
CA LYS A 145 -14.09 -3.32 -0.49
C LYS A 145 -14.48 -2.56 0.77
N GLU A 146 -14.27 -1.25 0.86
CA GLU A 146 -14.73 -0.45 2.01
C GLU A 146 -15.86 0.55 1.69
N GLY A 147 -16.33 0.61 0.43
CA GLY A 147 -17.57 1.32 0.06
C GLY A 147 -17.56 2.85 0.25
N VAL A 148 -16.38 3.47 0.39
CA VAL A 148 -16.28 4.93 0.54
C VAL A 148 -15.52 5.51 -0.65
N GLU A 149 -16.19 6.35 -1.44
CA GLU A 149 -15.57 7.10 -2.55
C GLU A 149 -14.86 8.36 -2.02
N LEU A 150 -13.79 8.78 -2.73
CA LEU A 150 -13.20 10.12 -2.54
C LEU A 150 -14.30 11.18 -2.65
N VAL A 151 -14.32 12.09 -1.69
CA VAL A 151 -15.24 13.24 -1.76
C VAL A 151 -14.76 14.17 -2.87
N ASP A 152 -15.58 14.37 -3.91
CA ASP A 152 -15.32 15.41 -4.90
C ASP A 152 -15.17 16.76 -4.15
N LYS A 153 -14.07 17.46 -4.37
CA LYS A 153 -13.79 18.79 -3.74
C LYS A 153 -14.94 19.78 -3.91
N LYS A 154 -15.83 19.58 -4.89
CA LYS A 154 -17.02 20.40 -5.13
C LYS A 154 -18.19 20.05 -4.20
N SER A 155 -18.14 18.94 -3.46
CA SER A 155 -19.23 18.45 -2.60
C SER A 155 -18.84 18.33 -1.13
N VAL A 156 -17.80 19.06 -0.69
CA VAL A 156 -17.34 19.07 0.70
C VAL A 156 -18.37 19.70 1.60
N VAL A 157 -18.72 19.00 2.68
CA VAL A 157 -19.76 19.36 3.65
C VAL A 157 -19.17 20.09 4.85
N SER A 158 -18.10 19.55 5.43
CA SER A 158 -17.43 20.12 6.61
C SER A 158 -16.76 21.46 6.30
N LYS A 159 -16.67 22.32 7.31
CA LYS A 159 -16.02 23.64 7.22
C LYS A 159 -15.03 23.81 8.37
N PRO A 160 -13.99 24.64 8.21
CA PRO A 160 -13.12 25.02 9.31
C PRO A 160 -13.93 25.53 10.51
N GLY A 161 -13.63 24.99 11.71
CA GLY A 161 -14.35 25.24 12.95
C GLY A 161 -15.45 24.22 13.28
N ASP A 162 -15.85 23.35 12.36
CA ASP A 162 -16.86 22.33 12.65
C ASP A 162 -16.31 21.28 13.63
N LEU A 163 -17.06 20.99 14.68
CA LEU A 163 -16.83 19.87 15.59
C LEU A 163 -17.90 18.80 15.37
N TRP A 164 -17.49 17.63 14.92
CA TRP A 164 -18.36 16.48 14.70
C TRP A 164 -18.25 15.45 15.81
N ILE A 165 -19.40 14.93 16.23
CA ILE A 165 -19.55 13.88 17.23
C ILE A 165 -19.86 12.56 16.50
N LEU A 166 -19.01 11.56 16.66
CA LEU A 166 -19.12 10.24 16.06
C LEU A 166 -19.27 9.19 17.18
N GLY A 167 -20.47 9.04 17.72
CA GLY A 167 -20.69 8.24 18.93
C GLY A 167 -19.91 8.78 20.14
N GLY A 168 -18.90 8.04 20.61
CA GLY A 168 -17.99 8.50 21.67
C GLY A 168 -16.83 9.35 21.18
N HIS A 169 -16.54 9.33 19.87
CA HIS A 169 -15.40 10.02 19.26
C HIS A 169 -15.75 11.47 18.86
N ARG A 170 -14.72 12.27 18.58
CA ARG A 170 -14.85 13.63 18.06
C ARG A 170 -13.81 13.88 16.98
N ILE A 171 -14.20 14.60 15.92
CA ILE A 171 -13.29 15.16 14.94
C ILE A 171 -13.55 16.65 14.82
N TYR A 172 -12.48 17.43 14.88
CA TYR A 172 -12.51 18.89 14.72
C TYR A 172 -11.83 19.28 13.39
N CYS A 173 -12.54 20.06 12.58
CA CYS A 173 -11.99 20.61 11.35
C CYS A 173 -11.16 21.86 11.68
N GLY A 174 -9.83 21.72 11.80
CA GLY A 174 -8.98 22.83 12.23
C GLY A 174 -7.48 22.52 12.17
N ASP A 175 -6.69 23.51 12.51
CA ASP A 175 -5.23 23.45 12.46
C ASP A 175 -4.64 22.94 13.78
N SER A 176 -3.82 21.89 13.71
CA SER A 176 -3.12 21.29 14.85
C SER A 176 -1.93 22.11 15.36
N CYS A 177 -1.54 23.17 14.68
CA CYS A 177 -0.62 24.16 15.22
C CYS A 177 -1.31 25.11 16.23
N LEU A 178 -2.65 25.10 16.31
CA LEU A 178 -3.41 26.00 17.18
C LEU A 178 -3.91 25.25 18.44
N VAL A 179 -3.64 25.84 19.60
CA VAL A 179 -4.06 25.29 20.90
C VAL A 179 -5.59 25.20 21.03
N GLU A 180 -6.31 26.08 20.34
CA GLU A 180 -7.78 26.10 20.29
C GLU A 180 -8.37 24.81 19.71
N SER A 181 -7.70 24.21 18.73
CA SER A 181 -8.13 22.93 18.13
C SER A 181 -8.07 21.80 19.15
N PHE A 182 -7.02 21.74 19.98
CA PHE A 182 -6.91 20.75 21.06
C PHE A 182 -7.99 20.93 22.13
N LYS A 183 -8.25 22.19 22.54
CA LYS A 183 -9.33 22.51 23.49
C LYS A 183 -10.70 22.10 22.96
N ALA A 184 -10.99 22.41 21.69
CA ALA A 184 -12.26 22.08 21.06
C ALA A 184 -12.51 20.56 21.02
N VAL A 185 -11.52 19.78 20.63
CA VAL A 185 -11.69 18.32 20.46
C VAL A 185 -11.65 17.57 21.79
N LEU A 186 -10.82 18.00 22.76
CA LEU A 186 -10.61 17.33 24.04
C LEU A 186 -11.67 17.66 25.11
N ASP A 187 -12.36 18.82 25.00
CA ASP A 187 -13.42 19.20 25.94
C ASP A 187 -12.91 19.18 27.39
N ASP A 188 -11.85 19.96 27.64
CA ASP A 188 -11.16 20.07 28.93
C ASP A 188 -10.58 18.76 29.50
N LYS A 189 -10.54 17.69 28.72
CA LYS A 189 -9.93 16.42 29.11
C LYS A 189 -8.49 16.32 28.60
N MET A 190 -7.73 15.43 29.24
CA MET A 190 -6.42 15.04 28.78
C MET A 190 -6.53 13.71 28.04
N ALA A 191 -5.79 13.55 26.96
CA ALA A 191 -5.63 12.26 26.31
C ALA A 191 -4.80 11.31 27.19
N ASP A 192 -5.16 10.03 27.17
CA ASP A 192 -4.36 9.00 27.85
C ASP A 192 -3.14 8.63 27.02
N ILE A 193 -3.27 8.60 25.70
CA ILE A 193 -2.16 8.44 24.74
C ILE A 193 -2.37 9.33 23.52
N THR A 194 -1.28 9.56 22.78
CA THR A 194 -1.30 10.15 21.43
C THR A 194 -0.72 9.18 20.41
N VAL A 195 -1.41 9.03 19.28
CA VAL A 195 -0.91 8.31 18.10
C VAL A 195 -1.18 9.19 16.90
N CYS A 196 -0.13 9.68 16.22
CA CYS A 196 -0.31 10.63 15.14
C CYS A 196 0.66 10.45 13.98
N ASP A 197 0.26 10.95 12.82
CA ASP A 197 0.96 10.89 11.54
C ASP A 197 1.04 12.29 10.90
N PRO A 198 1.95 13.16 11.38
CA PRO A 198 2.09 14.51 10.83
C PRO A 198 2.65 14.47 9.40
N PRO A 199 2.47 15.54 8.58
CA PRO A 199 3.15 15.69 7.29
C PRO A 199 4.67 15.53 7.41
N TYR A 200 5.31 14.93 6.37
CA TYR A 200 6.73 14.54 6.41
C TYR A 200 7.69 15.50 5.71
N ASN A 201 7.22 16.67 5.28
CA ASN A 201 8.02 17.66 4.53
C ASN A 201 8.60 17.11 3.22
N VAL A 202 7.86 16.28 2.52
CA VAL A 202 8.29 15.63 1.27
C VAL A 202 7.65 16.24 0.03
N ALA A 203 6.92 17.36 0.16
CA ALA A 203 6.21 18.06 -0.91
C ALA A 203 5.34 17.13 -1.78
N TYR A 204 4.59 16.23 -1.13
CA TYR A 204 3.78 15.25 -1.81
C TYR A 204 2.70 15.92 -2.67
N GLY A 205 2.69 15.63 -3.98
CA GLY A 205 1.71 16.19 -4.90
C GLY A 205 2.13 17.49 -5.61
N ASP A 206 3.38 17.94 -5.50
CA ASP A 206 3.86 19.18 -6.12
C ASP A 206 4.08 19.10 -7.65
N SER A 207 3.85 17.95 -8.30
CA SER A 207 3.81 17.84 -9.76
C SER A 207 2.45 18.31 -10.30
N GLN A 208 2.42 18.98 -11.46
CA GLN A 208 1.19 19.49 -12.12
C GLN A 208 0.10 18.41 -12.31
N GLU A 209 0.49 17.13 -12.34
CA GLU A 209 -0.43 15.98 -12.50
C GLU A 209 -1.04 15.48 -11.17
N ARG A 210 -0.65 16.06 -10.02
CA ARG A 210 -1.06 15.61 -8.67
C ARG A 210 -1.59 16.74 -7.77
N GLU A 211 -1.95 17.88 -8.34
CA GLU A 211 -2.44 19.06 -7.59
C GLU A 211 -3.66 18.74 -6.70
N ASP A 212 -4.51 17.81 -7.14
CA ASP A 212 -5.69 17.32 -6.42
C ASP A 212 -5.36 16.38 -5.24
N LYS A 213 -4.10 15.87 -5.15
CA LYS A 213 -3.62 14.99 -4.08
C LYS A 213 -2.63 15.69 -3.13
N LYS A 214 -2.49 17.01 -3.21
CA LYS A 214 -1.57 17.77 -2.36
C LYS A 214 -2.00 17.68 -0.89
N ILE A 215 -1.05 17.27 -0.03
CA ILE A 215 -1.24 17.27 1.42
C ILE A 215 -0.94 18.70 1.92
N LEU A 216 -1.88 19.28 2.67
CA LEU A 216 -1.70 20.59 3.27
C LEU A 216 -0.56 20.53 4.30
N ASN A 217 0.31 21.54 4.30
CA ASN A 217 1.47 21.66 5.19
C ASN A 217 2.58 20.59 4.99
N ASP A 218 2.63 19.87 3.85
CA ASP A 218 3.70 18.89 3.58
C ASP A 218 4.94 19.50 2.87
N ASP A 219 4.97 20.82 2.67
CA ASP A 219 6.10 21.59 2.14
C ASP A 219 6.39 22.79 3.06
N GLN A 220 6.99 22.51 4.22
CA GLN A 220 7.35 23.53 5.21
C GLN A 220 8.76 24.06 5.02
N GLY A 221 9.59 23.37 4.21
CA GLY A 221 10.97 23.78 3.97
C GLY A 221 11.75 23.99 5.28
N GLU A 222 12.36 25.17 5.44
CA GLU A 222 13.14 25.53 6.64
C GLU A 222 12.28 25.68 7.90
N ASN A 223 10.97 25.82 7.79
CA ASN A 223 10.06 25.99 8.94
C ASN A 223 9.60 24.65 9.52
N TYR A 224 10.00 23.52 8.94
CA TYR A 224 9.53 22.18 9.38
C TYR A 224 9.93 21.85 10.82
N GLU A 225 11.12 22.25 11.24
CA GLU A 225 11.58 22.07 12.63
C GLU A 225 10.67 22.80 13.62
N LEU A 226 10.27 24.05 13.30
CA LEU A 226 9.35 24.83 14.12
C LEU A 226 7.96 24.21 14.16
N PHE A 227 7.45 23.77 13.01
CA PHE A 227 6.18 23.03 12.92
C PHE A 227 6.19 21.78 13.82
N LEU A 228 7.23 20.96 13.74
CA LEU A 228 7.36 19.77 14.59
C LEU A 228 7.46 20.12 16.07
N TYR A 229 8.17 21.21 16.42
CA TYR A 229 8.28 21.69 17.80
C TYR A 229 6.93 22.08 18.37
N ASP A 230 6.10 22.83 17.61
CA ASP A 230 4.75 23.22 18.01
C ASP A 230 3.88 21.99 18.25
N ILE A 231 3.89 21.03 17.32
CA ILE A 231 3.14 19.78 17.45
C ILE A 231 3.61 18.97 18.68
N CYS A 232 4.93 18.79 18.85
CA CYS A 232 5.48 18.09 20.02
C CYS A 232 5.08 18.79 21.33
N SER A 233 5.13 20.11 21.36
CA SER A 233 4.72 20.90 22.53
C SER A 233 3.24 20.68 22.87
N HIS A 234 2.35 20.71 21.88
CA HIS A 234 0.93 20.48 22.09
C HIS A 234 0.63 19.03 22.51
N VAL A 235 1.15 18.03 21.83
CA VAL A 235 0.89 16.62 22.22
C VAL A 235 1.43 16.31 23.62
N LEU A 236 2.60 16.86 24.01
CA LEU A 236 3.15 16.73 25.36
C LEU A 236 2.33 17.49 26.42
N ALA A 237 1.70 18.60 26.05
CA ALA A 237 0.85 19.37 26.96
C ALA A 237 -0.50 18.66 27.21
N TYR A 238 -1.07 17.99 26.21
CA TYR A 238 -2.40 17.41 26.26
C TYR A 238 -2.45 15.88 26.45
N THR A 239 -1.29 15.21 26.60
CA THR A 239 -1.20 13.74 26.78
C THR A 239 -0.59 13.38 28.14
N LYS A 240 -1.24 12.45 28.84
CA LYS A 240 -0.75 11.93 30.15
C LYS A 240 0.31 10.85 29.98
N GLY A 241 0.12 9.95 29.00
CA GLY A 241 0.88 8.71 28.84
C GLY A 241 1.77 8.67 27.61
N ALA A 242 1.73 7.57 26.88
CA ALA A 242 2.55 7.31 25.71
C ALA A 242 2.21 8.18 24.52
N ILE A 243 3.22 8.53 23.74
CA ILE A 243 3.13 9.31 22.51
C ILE A 243 3.84 8.53 21.41
N TYR A 244 3.13 8.31 20.30
CA TYR A 244 3.60 7.70 19.07
C TYR A 244 3.48 8.71 17.94
N ILE A 245 4.61 9.06 17.31
CA ILE A 245 4.65 10.02 16.19
C ILE A 245 5.30 9.33 14.98
N CYS A 246 4.52 9.14 13.92
CA CYS A 246 5.04 8.62 12.66
C CYS A 246 5.96 9.66 12.00
N ALA A 247 7.02 9.21 11.34
CA ALA A 247 7.96 10.08 10.66
C ALA A 247 8.66 9.39 9.50
N SER A 248 9.10 10.19 8.52
CA SER A 248 10.06 9.76 7.53
C SER A 248 11.41 9.49 8.16
N SER A 249 12.13 8.48 7.68
CA SER A 249 13.50 8.20 8.13
C SER A 249 14.49 9.34 7.85
N SER A 250 14.17 10.29 6.96
CA SER A 250 14.97 11.49 6.73
C SER A 250 14.90 12.51 7.86
N GLU A 251 13.80 12.51 8.63
CA GLU A 251 13.49 13.52 9.65
C GLU A 251 13.66 13.02 11.09
N LEU A 252 14.25 11.83 11.28
CA LEU A 252 14.40 11.21 12.61
C LEU A 252 15.18 12.08 13.61
N SER A 253 16.29 12.65 13.17
CA SER A 253 17.13 13.50 14.03
C SER A 253 16.41 14.79 14.41
N THR A 254 15.70 15.40 13.47
CA THR A 254 14.90 16.62 13.70
C THR A 254 13.78 16.32 14.68
N LEU A 255 12.99 15.26 14.44
CA LEU A 255 11.87 14.90 15.32
C LEU A 255 12.35 14.55 16.73
N GLN A 256 13.40 13.74 16.89
CA GLN A 256 13.94 13.41 18.21
C GLN A 256 14.38 14.66 18.96
N LYS A 257 15.17 15.54 18.31
CA LYS A 257 15.66 16.78 18.89
C LYS A 257 14.50 17.65 19.39
N VAL A 258 13.53 17.96 18.54
CA VAL A 258 12.42 18.85 18.91
C VAL A 258 11.50 18.23 19.98
N PHE A 259 11.31 16.89 19.96
CA PHE A 259 10.54 16.20 20.99
C PHE A 259 11.18 16.32 22.36
N GLU A 260 12.51 16.18 22.45
CA GLU A 260 13.26 16.33 23.72
C GLU A 260 13.31 17.80 24.16
N GLU A 261 13.50 18.74 23.24
CA GLU A 261 13.49 20.20 23.54
C GLU A 261 12.11 20.68 24.02
N ALA A 262 11.02 20.11 23.51
CA ALA A 262 9.66 20.37 23.97
C ALA A 262 9.33 19.72 25.33
N GLY A 263 10.28 18.98 25.93
CA GLY A 263 10.14 18.36 27.25
C GLY A 263 9.68 16.89 27.19
N GLY A 264 9.79 16.26 26.07
CA GLY A 264 9.58 14.84 25.90
C GLY A 264 10.77 13.98 26.36
N ARG A 265 10.49 12.74 26.68
CA ARG A 265 11.46 11.68 26.88
C ARG A 265 11.31 10.66 25.75
N TRP A 266 12.23 10.70 24.80
CA TRP A 266 12.36 9.67 23.80
C TRP A 266 12.78 8.33 24.40
N SER A 267 12.20 7.22 23.96
CA SER A 267 12.51 5.87 24.42
C SER A 267 13.10 5.01 23.31
N THR A 268 12.44 4.94 22.16
CA THR A 268 12.91 4.20 20.99
C THR A 268 12.23 4.70 19.73
N PHE A 269 12.79 4.35 18.57
CA PHE A 269 12.08 4.35 17.31
C PHE A 269 11.58 2.94 17.03
N ILE A 270 10.27 2.84 16.75
CA ILE A 270 9.65 1.64 16.24
C ILE A 270 9.78 1.67 14.72
N ILE A 271 10.18 0.56 14.13
CA ILE A 271 10.32 0.40 12.69
C ILE A 271 9.11 -0.34 12.14
N TRP A 272 8.28 0.33 11.37
CA TRP A 272 7.26 -0.33 10.58
C TRP A 272 7.87 -0.84 9.28
N ALA A 273 8.18 -2.14 9.22
CA ALA A 273 8.65 -2.83 8.03
C ALA A 273 7.45 -3.15 7.13
N LYS A 274 7.52 -2.69 5.88
CA LYS A 274 6.48 -2.87 4.87
C LYS A 274 6.77 -4.12 4.03
N ASN A 275 5.74 -4.66 3.40
CA ASN A 275 5.86 -5.75 2.43
C ASN A 275 6.52 -5.31 1.11
N HIS A 276 6.46 -4.01 0.76
CA HIS A 276 7.03 -3.44 -0.46
C HIS A 276 7.90 -2.22 -0.15
N PHE A 277 8.96 -2.01 -0.90
CA PHE A 277 9.71 -0.77 -0.86
C PHE A 277 9.05 0.30 -1.76
N THR A 278 9.37 1.55 -1.50
CA THR A 278 8.97 2.66 -2.38
C THR A 278 10.15 3.01 -3.27
N LEU A 279 9.98 2.89 -4.58
CA LEU A 279 10.96 3.30 -5.57
C LEU A 279 11.27 4.80 -5.41
N GLY A 280 12.56 5.12 -5.39
CA GLY A 280 13.07 6.47 -5.30
C GLY A 280 14.44 6.56 -5.99
N ARG A 281 15.02 7.76 -6.02
CA ARG A 281 16.34 8.01 -6.63
C ARG A 281 17.54 7.63 -5.73
N SER A 282 17.29 6.96 -4.60
CA SER A 282 18.34 6.57 -3.65
C SER A 282 18.91 5.20 -4.02
N ASP A 283 20.19 4.94 -3.68
CA ASP A 283 20.84 3.64 -3.86
C ASP A 283 20.12 2.51 -3.10
N TYR A 284 19.61 2.82 -1.90
CA TYR A 284 18.78 1.90 -1.10
C TYR A 284 17.33 2.35 -1.13
N GLN A 285 16.44 1.45 -1.54
CA GLN A 285 15.00 1.72 -1.59
C GLN A 285 14.39 1.59 -0.19
N ARG A 286 13.52 2.55 0.17
CA ARG A 286 12.92 2.62 1.50
C ARG A 286 11.77 1.63 1.63
N GLN A 287 11.93 0.63 2.51
CA GLN A 287 10.92 -0.40 2.82
C GLN A 287 10.38 -0.27 4.24
N TYR A 288 10.60 0.84 4.90
CA TYR A 288 10.10 1.06 6.25
C TYR A 288 9.70 2.52 6.48
N GLU A 289 8.87 2.71 7.47
CA GLU A 289 8.67 4.00 8.14
C GLU A 289 8.98 3.86 9.62
N THR A 290 9.16 4.99 10.28
CA THR A 290 9.55 5.04 11.69
C THR A 290 8.45 5.66 12.51
N ILE A 291 8.35 5.23 13.77
CA ILE A 291 7.43 5.80 14.75
C ILE A 291 8.25 6.13 15.99
N LEU A 292 8.34 7.41 16.32
CA LEU A 292 8.91 7.84 17.61
C LEU A 292 7.99 7.34 18.72
N TYR A 293 8.55 6.67 19.71
CA TYR A 293 7.87 6.28 20.92
C TYR A 293 8.52 6.96 22.13
N GLY A 294 7.70 7.68 22.86
CA GLY A 294 8.15 8.43 24.04
C GLY A 294 6.97 8.88 24.90
N TRP A 295 7.23 9.78 25.85
CA TRP A 295 6.24 10.38 26.75
C TRP A 295 6.80 11.68 27.34
N LYS A 296 5.95 12.47 28.03
CA LYS A 296 6.39 13.67 28.73
C LYS A 296 7.38 13.32 29.85
N ASN A 297 8.49 14.08 29.93
CA ASN A 297 9.48 13.87 30.96
C ASN A 297 8.86 14.03 32.37
N GLY A 298 9.14 13.08 33.26
CA GLY A 298 8.55 13.03 34.59
C GLY A 298 7.19 12.33 34.70
N ASN A 299 6.48 12.10 33.57
CA ASN A 299 5.22 11.35 33.58
C ASN A 299 5.47 9.84 33.63
N LYS A 300 4.44 9.13 34.14
CA LYS A 300 4.35 7.67 34.04
C LYS A 300 3.57 7.32 32.77
N ARG A 301 3.95 6.27 32.08
CA ARG A 301 3.17 5.66 31.02
C ARG A 301 2.51 4.38 31.49
N GLU A 302 1.32 4.11 31.01
CA GLU A 302 0.72 2.79 31.13
C GLU A 302 1.25 1.88 30.02
N TRP A 303 1.42 0.59 30.35
CA TRP A 303 1.89 -0.41 29.40
C TRP A 303 1.11 -1.69 29.56
N HIS A 304 0.35 -2.05 28.51
CA HIS A 304 -0.50 -3.23 28.43
C HIS A 304 0.08 -4.32 27.52
N GLY A 305 1.11 -4.01 26.72
CA GLY A 305 1.62 -4.85 25.64
C GLY A 305 2.49 -6.05 26.05
N GLY A 306 2.64 -6.36 27.33
CA GLY A 306 3.51 -7.45 27.76
C GLY A 306 5.02 -7.17 27.52
N ARG A 307 5.90 -8.17 27.81
CA ARG A 307 7.37 -8.03 27.71
C ARG A 307 7.96 -8.57 26.40
N ASN A 308 7.16 -9.11 25.53
CA ASN A 308 7.54 -9.73 24.25
C ASN A 308 7.30 -8.84 23.03
N GLN A 309 7.06 -7.54 23.24
CA GLN A 309 6.87 -6.60 22.14
C GLN A 309 8.24 -6.20 21.55
N SER A 310 8.37 -6.40 20.23
CA SER A 310 9.50 -5.91 19.45
C SER A 310 9.24 -4.48 18.98
N ASP A 311 10.28 -3.71 18.79
CA ASP A 311 10.28 -2.42 18.10
C ASP A 311 10.32 -2.55 16.56
N LEU A 312 10.33 -3.77 16.03
CA LEU A 312 10.18 -4.08 14.61
C LEU A 312 8.78 -4.62 14.36
N TRP A 313 7.96 -3.85 13.62
CA TRP A 313 6.57 -4.15 13.33
C TRP A 313 6.38 -4.46 11.86
N PHE A 314 5.81 -5.62 11.55
CA PHE A 314 5.53 -6.06 10.20
C PHE A 314 4.03 -5.90 9.91
N TYR A 315 3.68 -4.96 9.05
CA TYR A 315 2.34 -4.75 8.53
C TYR A 315 2.43 -4.42 7.06
N ASP A 316 1.58 -5.04 6.25
CA ASP A 316 1.52 -4.75 4.84
C ASP A 316 1.06 -3.31 4.63
N LYS A 317 1.77 -2.58 3.77
CA LYS A 317 1.24 -1.31 3.27
C LYS A 317 0.04 -1.65 2.38
N PRO A 318 -1.13 -1.03 2.58
CA PRO A 318 -2.24 -1.19 1.65
C PRO A 318 -1.75 -0.86 0.24
N THR A 319 -1.81 -1.85 -0.67
CA THR A 319 -1.37 -1.69 -2.06
C THR A 319 -2.26 -0.75 -2.84
N TYR A 320 -3.43 -0.43 -2.29
CA TYR A 320 -4.41 0.47 -2.88
C TYR A 320 -5.16 1.25 -1.81
N ASN A 321 -5.29 2.55 -2.02
CA ASN A 321 -6.06 3.42 -1.14
C ASN A 321 -6.71 4.59 -1.88
N SER A 322 -8.02 4.46 -2.15
CA SER A 322 -8.81 5.54 -2.75
C SER A 322 -9.09 6.69 -1.78
N LEU A 323 -8.83 6.50 -0.48
CA LEU A 323 -9.26 7.44 0.56
C LEU A 323 -8.19 8.47 0.94
N HIS A 324 -6.92 8.07 0.96
CA HIS A 324 -5.80 8.95 1.30
C HIS A 324 -4.49 8.39 0.74
N PRO A 325 -3.64 9.20 0.09
CA PRO A 325 -2.42 8.72 -0.58
C PRO A 325 -1.39 8.09 0.37
N THR A 326 -1.44 8.43 1.67
CA THR A 326 -0.49 7.96 2.70
C THR A 326 -1.17 7.26 3.88
N MET A 327 -2.36 6.66 3.68
CA MET A 327 -3.12 6.02 4.75
C MET A 327 -2.29 4.94 5.47
N LYS A 328 -2.28 4.99 6.80
CA LYS A 328 -1.68 3.95 7.63
C LYS A 328 -2.64 2.76 7.80
N PRO A 329 -2.12 1.51 7.88
CA PRO A 329 -2.94 0.35 8.23
C PRO A 329 -3.62 0.55 9.58
N VAL A 330 -4.90 0.20 9.68
CA VAL A 330 -5.66 0.30 10.94
C VAL A 330 -5.01 -0.58 12.02
N GLU A 331 -4.54 -1.77 11.66
CA GLU A 331 -3.87 -2.74 12.53
C GLU A 331 -2.56 -2.21 13.13
N LEU A 332 -1.84 -1.34 12.39
CA LEU A 332 -0.65 -0.66 12.90
C LEU A 332 -1.00 0.30 14.04
N MET A 333 -2.08 1.10 13.86
CA MET A 333 -2.59 2.01 14.88
C MET A 333 -3.16 1.25 16.07
N GLU A 334 -3.91 0.17 15.84
CA GLU A 334 -4.45 -0.71 16.88
C GLU A 334 -3.34 -1.23 17.81
N ARG A 335 -2.19 -1.65 17.25
CA ARG A 335 -1.08 -2.16 18.06
C ARG A 335 -0.53 -1.10 19.00
N ALA A 336 -0.30 0.13 18.53
CA ALA A 336 0.14 1.23 19.38
C ALA A 336 -0.88 1.53 20.48
N ILE A 337 -2.16 1.61 20.12
CA ILE A 337 -3.28 1.91 21.02
C ILE A 337 -3.41 0.84 22.12
N VAL A 338 -3.48 -0.43 21.74
CA VAL A 338 -3.69 -1.55 22.68
C VAL A 338 -2.48 -1.73 23.61
N ASN A 339 -1.26 -1.46 23.13
CA ASN A 339 -0.04 -1.57 23.94
C ASN A 339 0.02 -0.52 25.06
N SER A 340 -0.62 0.64 24.92
CA SER A 340 -0.44 1.78 25.83
C SER A 340 -1.72 2.38 26.39
N SER A 341 -2.88 1.74 26.16
CA SER A 341 -4.18 2.21 26.69
C SER A 341 -5.13 1.06 27.00
N GLY A 342 -6.12 1.31 27.85
CA GLY A 342 -7.23 0.42 28.14
C GLY A 342 -8.53 0.82 27.40
N PRO A 343 -9.56 -0.05 27.39
CA PRO A 343 -10.89 0.32 26.88
C PRO A 343 -11.45 1.54 27.62
N GLY A 344 -12.04 2.47 26.85
CA GLY A 344 -12.57 3.73 27.38
C GLY A 344 -11.57 4.87 27.48
N ASP A 345 -10.27 4.60 27.33
CA ASP A 345 -9.22 5.65 27.32
C ASP A 345 -9.32 6.54 26.10
N ILE A 346 -8.84 7.77 26.24
CA ILE A 346 -8.83 8.79 25.19
C ILE A 346 -7.53 8.71 24.39
N VAL A 347 -7.67 8.50 23.11
CA VAL A 347 -6.58 8.53 22.12
C VAL A 347 -6.66 9.84 21.35
N LEU A 348 -5.59 10.63 21.37
CA LEU A 348 -5.47 11.85 20.60
C LEU A 348 -4.75 11.58 19.28
N ASP A 349 -5.32 12.07 18.19
CA ASP A 349 -4.68 12.09 16.86
C ASP A 349 -4.87 13.48 16.24
N PRO A 350 -3.86 14.36 16.29
CA PRO A 350 -3.96 15.70 15.71
C PRO A 350 -3.88 15.72 14.17
N PHE A 351 -3.75 14.57 13.50
CA PHE A 351 -3.66 14.44 12.03
C PHE A 351 -4.50 13.27 11.52
N SER A 352 -5.82 13.45 11.52
CA SER A 352 -6.79 12.38 11.23
C SER A 352 -6.57 11.69 9.88
N GLY A 353 -6.24 12.49 8.85
CA GLY A 353 -6.21 12.01 7.47
C GLY A 353 -7.53 11.31 7.11
N SER A 354 -7.47 10.05 6.69
CA SER A 354 -8.66 9.23 6.39
C SER A 354 -9.28 8.52 7.60
N GLY A 355 -8.82 8.80 8.84
CA GLY A 355 -9.42 8.29 10.07
C GLY A 355 -8.97 6.88 10.50
N SER A 356 -7.77 6.44 10.15
CA SER A 356 -7.26 5.11 10.56
C SER A 356 -7.22 4.95 12.07
N THR A 357 -6.76 5.97 12.81
CA THR A 357 -6.74 5.98 14.28
C THR A 357 -8.14 5.95 14.86
N LEU A 358 -9.12 6.63 14.25
CA LEU A 358 -10.50 6.64 14.70
C LEU A 358 -11.14 5.25 14.56
N ILE A 359 -10.95 4.58 13.42
CA ILE A 359 -11.44 3.21 13.22
C ILE A 359 -10.74 2.23 14.17
N ALA A 360 -9.44 2.37 14.41
CA ALA A 360 -8.71 1.57 15.39
C ALA A 360 -9.29 1.73 16.81
N CYS A 361 -9.63 2.95 17.19
CA CYS A 361 -10.29 3.24 18.48
C CYS A 361 -11.69 2.60 18.58
N GLU A 362 -12.52 2.71 17.54
CA GLU A 362 -13.85 2.07 17.49
C GLU A 362 -13.72 0.55 17.65
N ARG A 363 -12.80 -0.10 16.92
CA ARG A 363 -12.55 -1.55 16.99
C ARG A 363 -12.09 -2.01 18.38
N THR A 364 -11.30 -1.19 19.06
CA THR A 364 -10.66 -1.57 20.33
C THR A 364 -11.37 -1.02 21.55
N GLY A 365 -12.49 -0.31 21.38
CA GLY A 365 -13.29 0.26 22.47
C GLY A 365 -12.61 1.47 23.16
N ARG A 366 -11.74 2.19 22.45
CA ARG A 366 -11.15 3.45 22.90
C ARG A 366 -11.91 4.64 22.34
N ILE A 367 -11.65 5.83 22.88
CA ILE A 367 -12.31 7.07 22.47
C ILE A 367 -11.33 7.93 21.70
N CYS A 368 -11.58 8.13 20.41
CA CYS A 368 -10.74 8.99 19.57
C CYS A 368 -11.09 10.47 19.72
N ARG A 369 -10.06 11.30 19.81
CA ARG A 369 -10.13 12.76 19.71
C ARG A 369 -9.17 13.15 18.58
N THR A 370 -9.72 13.60 17.44
CA THR A 370 -8.88 13.84 16.26
C THR A 370 -9.15 15.21 15.64
N ILE A 371 -8.09 15.77 15.05
CA ILE A 371 -8.08 17.06 14.35
C ILE A 371 -7.70 16.80 12.91
N GLU A 372 -8.31 17.52 11.98
CA GLU A 372 -7.99 17.47 10.57
C GLU A 372 -8.13 18.86 9.93
N LEU A 373 -7.11 19.28 9.22
CA LEU A 373 -7.08 20.60 8.58
C LEU A 373 -7.92 20.63 7.30
N ASP A 374 -7.86 19.55 6.51
CA ASP A 374 -8.58 19.47 5.23
C ASP A 374 -10.02 19.00 5.45
N SER A 375 -10.97 19.90 5.19
CA SER A 375 -12.41 19.60 5.28
C SER A 375 -12.86 18.38 4.48
N ALA A 376 -12.19 18.08 3.36
CA ALA A 376 -12.50 16.90 2.55
C ALA A 376 -12.12 15.61 3.28
N PHE A 377 -10.98 15.58 3.99
CA PHE A 377 -10.58 14.43 4.81
C PHE A 377 -11.42 14.32 6.09
N VAL A 378 -11.94 15.41 6.65
CA VAL A 378 -12.95 15.34 7.71
C VAL A 378 -14.17 14.57 7.21
N ASP A 379 -14.69 14.92 6.02
CA ASP A 379 -15.84 14.23 5.40
C ASP A 379 -15.54 12.74 5.10
N VAL A 380 -14.32 12.41 4.62
CA VAL A 380 -13.89 11.03 4.41
C VAL A 380 -13.91 10.25 5.72
N THR A 381 -13.34 10.80 6.79
CA THR A 381 -13.31 10.18 8.12
C THR A 381 -14.72 9.93 8.65
N ILE A 382 -15.62 10.92 8.52
CA ILE A 382 -17.02 10.80 8.93
C ILE A 382 -17.72 9.68 8.16
N LYS A 383 -17.64 9.71 6.83
CA LYS A 383 -18.28 8.70 5.97
C LYS A 383 -17.76 7.30 6.26
N ARG A 384 -16.44 7.14 6.43
CA ARG A 384 -15.81 5.87 6.76
C ARG A 384 -16.33 5.30 8.09
N TRP A 385 -16.42 6.15 9.11
CA TRP A 385 -16.97 5.75 10.41
C TRP A 385 -18.45 5.40 10.32
N GLN A 386 -19.27 6.18 9.58
CA GLN A 386 -20.69 5.90 9.37
C GLN A 386 -20.90 4.56 8.65
N VAL A 387 -20.12 4.27 7.61
CA VAL A 387 -20.16 2.98 6.90
C VAL A 387 -19.78 1.83 7.83
N TYR A 388 -18.72 2.01 8.62
CA TYR A 388 -18.22 0.99 9.52
C TYR A 388 -19.21 0.66 10.64
N THR A 389 -19.87 1.68 11.23
CA THR A 389 -20.71 1.53 12.43
C THR A 389 -22.19 1.47 12.15
N GLY A 390 -22.66 1.95 11.00
CA GLY A 390 -24.07 2.14 10.68
C GLY A 390 -24.73 3.28 11.47
N ARG A 391 -23.96 4.17 12.13
CA ARG A 391 -24.44 5.30 12.94
C ARG A 391 -24.21 6.63 12.26
N ASP A 392 -25.02 7.64 12.56
CA ASP A 392 -24.86 9.00 12.03
C ASP A 392 -23.86 9.84 12.85
N ALA A 393 -23.02 10.59 12.17
CA ALA A 393 -22.24 11.66 12.78
C ALA A 393 -23.09 12.91 12.96
N ILE A 394 -22.88 13.64 14.07
CA ILE A 394 -23.69 14.78 14.49
C ILE A 394 -22.79 16.02 14.58
N LEU A 395 -23.19 17.12 13.94
CA LEU A 395 -22.51 18.42 14.12
C LEU A 395 -22.86 18.99 15.50
N ALA A 396 -21.84 19.24 16.33
CA ALA A 396 -22.01 19.60 17.74
C ALA A 396 -22.88 20.84 17.96
N ASP A 397 -22.67 21.89 17.16
CA ASP A 397 -23.37 23.18 17.32
C ASP A 397 -24.87 23.12 17.00
N THR A 398 -25.26 22.24 16.06
CA THR A 398 -26.65 22.21 15.56
C THR A 398 -27.43 20.98 15.97
N GLY A 399 -26.73 19.92 16.40
CA GLY A 399 -27.33 18.59 16.66
C GLY A 399 -27.84 17.87 15.41
N LYS A 400 -27.54 18.38 14.20
CA LYS A 400 -27.96 17.79 12.92
C LYS A 400 -27.02 16.71 12.47
N THR A 401 -27.56 15.70 11.76
CA THR A 401 -26.74 14.66 11.12
C THR A 401 -25.93 15.18 9.95
N PHE A 402 -24.89 14.42 9.58
CA PHE A 402 -24.06 14.75 8.42
C PHE A 402 -24.89 14.92 7.14
N ALA A 403 -25.86 14.04 6.90
CA ALA A 403 -26.77 14.13 5.75
C ALA A 403 -27.60 15.42 5.76
N GLN A 404 -28.19 15.78 6.92
CA GLN A 404 -28.97 17.04 7.06
C GLN A 404 -28.13 18.29 6.86
N ILE A 405 -26.86 18.27 7.30
CA ILE A 405 -25.93 19.39 7.05
C ILE A 405 -25.57 19.44 5.58
N GLN A 406 -25.33 18.30 4.93
CA GLN A 406 -25.05 18.23 3.50
C GLN A 406 -26.19 18.87 2.69
N GLU A 407 -27.44 18.52 2.95
CA GLU A 407 -28.62 19.13 2.30
C GLU A 407 -28.72 20.64 2.52
N SER A 408 -28.31 21.13 3.71
CA SER A 408 -28.41 22.55 4.05
C SER A 408 -27.25 23.41 3.53
N ARG A 409 -26.13 22.79 3.12
CA ARG A 409 -24.92 23.48 2.65
C ARG A 409 -24.73 23.40 1.13
N GLN A 410 -25.53 22.55 0.43
CA GLN A 410 -25.71 22.52 -1.03
C GLN A 410 -26.67 23.61 -1.47
#